data_4effa7b24fdfb2343c5befdfce31fb47
#
_entry.id   4effa7b24fdfb2343c5befdfce31fb47
#
_cell.length_a   1.000
_cell.length_b   1.000
_cell.length_c   1.000
_cell.angle_alpha   90.00
_cell.angle_beta   90.00
_cell.angle_gamma   90.00
#
_symmetry.space_group_name_H-M   'P 1'
#
loop_
_entity.id
_entity.type
_entity.pdbx_description
1 polymer ?
#
loop_
_entity_poly.entity_id
_entity_poly.type
_entity_poly.pdbx_seq_one_letter_code
_entity_poly.pdbx_strand_id
1 'polypeptide(L)'
;DFMFRLPTDGIMPGERDLQTMLNDMGGEINQLMARSEVESWQRLTRVLTHEIMNAVTPIQSIAQAYMGSTMVKQTPLEEGIRAIYDTTRSLSAFVESYRKMTQLQTVTIEKIELERMVANLKSLYPKLSWHIDLGAIRTLRADASMMHQVTTNIVKNAVEAGAHDISLTVNADAGYTQLLISNNGSPIPAEVAREVFVPFFTTKRSGSGIGLSLARQMMMAQGGNLTLADTPQPG
;
A
#
# COMPACT_ATOMS: atom_id res chain seq x y z
N ASP A 1 6.67 -28.84 7.44
CA ASP A 1 7.77 -28.07 6.83
C ASP A 1 8.54 -29.01 5.89
N PHE A 2 8.23 -28.98 4.58
CA PHE A 2 8.90 -29.81 3.57
C PHE A 2 10.20 -29.15 3.07
N MET A 3 10.97 -28.56 3.97
CA MET A 3 12.28 -27.94 3.66
C MET A 3 13.41 -28.96 3.50
N PHE A 4 13.10 -30.25 3.54
CA PHE A 4 14.09 -31.32 3.31
C PHE A 4 14.44 -31.38 1.82
N ARG A 5 15.69 -31.12 1.49
CA ARG A 5 16.25 -31.34 0.16
C ARG A 5 17.13 -32.57 0.17
N LEU A 6 16.88 -33.51 -0.73
CA LEU A 6 17.74 -34.64 -0.93
C LEU A 6 19.03 -34.19 -1.63
N PRO A 7 20.20 -34.67 -1.21
CA PRO A 7 21.46 -34.34 -1.85
C PRO A 7 21.48 -34.96 -3.27
N THR A 8 21.97 -34.19 -4.23
CA THR A 8 22.04 -34.64 -5.65
C THR A 8 23.46 -34.94 -6.13
N ASP A 9 24.46 -34.79 -5.21
CA ASP A 9 25.87 -35.02 -5.50
C ASP A 9 26.31 -36.44 -5.10
N GLY A 10 27.12 -37.10 -5.96
CA GLY A 10 27.73 -38.40 -5.66
C GLY A 10 26.85 -39.64 -5.89
N ILE A 11 25.75 -39.54 -6.64
CA ILE A 11 24.76 -40.58 -6.86
C ILE A 11 24.77 -41.07 -8.32
N MET A 12 24.28 -42.28 -8.57
CA MET A 12 24.10 -42.81 -9.93
C MET A 12 23.12 -41.94 -10.73
N PRO A 13 23.27 -41.83 -12.08
CA PRO A 13 22.44 -40.95 -12.90
C PRO A 13 20.92 -41.12 -12.70
N GLY A 14 20.41 -42.34 -12.59
CA GLY A 14 18.98 -42.60 -12.39
C GLY A 14 18.45 -42.22 -10.99
N GLU A 15 19.29 -42.27 -9.97
CA GLU A 15 18.93 -41.83 -8.61
C GLU A 15 18.92 -40.30 -8.49
N ARG A 16 19.80 -39.63 -9.23
CA ARG A 16 19.85 -38.15 -9.30
C ARG A 16 18.56 -37.59 -9.89
N ASP A 17 18.07 -38.19 -10.98
CA ASP A 17 16.82 -37.74 -11.64
C ASP A 17 15.62 -37.90 -10.70
N LEU A 18 15.56 -39.03 -9.98
CA LEU A 18 14.49 -39.24 -8.97
C LEU A 18 14.55 -38.23 -7.83
N GLN A 19 15.74 -37.96 -7.30
CA GLN A 19 15.91 -37.00 -6.21
C GLN A 19 15.64 -35.58 -6.65
N THR A 20 16.02 -35.21 -7.88
CA THR A 20 15.66 -33.89 -8.44
C THR A 20 14.14 -33.75 -8.55
N MET A 21 13.47 -34.80 -9.10
CA MET A 21 12.01 -34.80 -9.20
C MET A 21 11.32 -34.69 -7.83
N LEU A 22 11.83 -35.39 -6.80
CA LEU A 22 11.31 -35.30 -5.44
C LEU A 22 11.54 -33.92 -4.81
N ASN A 23 12.68 -33.29 -5.04
CA ASN A 23 12.97 -31.95 -4.60
C ASN A 23 12.05 -30.91 -5.27
N ASP A 24 11.82 -31.05 -6.57
CA ASP A 24 10.93 -30.20 -7.36
C ASP A 24 9.48 -30.34 -6.86
N MET A 25 9.00 -31.58 -6.66
CA MET A 25 7.68 -31.85 -6.06
C MET A 25 7.55 -31.26 -4.65
N GLY A 26 8.59 -31.38 -3.81
CA GLY A 26 8.63 -30.74 -2.49
C GLY A 26 8.53 -29.22 -2.58
N GLY A 27 9.20 -28.62 -3.56
CA GLY A 27 9.11 -27.18 -3.85
C GLY A 27 7.72 -26.76 -4.30
N GLU A 28 7.10 -27.50 -5.20
CA GLU A 28 5.72 -27.24 -5.65
C GLU A 28 4.69 -27.39 -4.52
N ILE A 29 4.82 -28.43 -3.69
CA ILE A 29 3.93 -28.63 -2.52
C ILE A 29 4.05 -27.44 -1.56
N ASN A 30 5.27 -26.99 -1.24
CA ASN A 30 5.47 -25.85 -0.36
C ASN A 30 4.87 -24.55 -0.96
N GLN A 31 4.99 -24.35 -2.27
CA GLN A 31 4.37 -23.19 -2.94
C GLN A 31 2.84 -23.28 -2.90
N LEU A 32 2.26 -24.46 -3.13
CA LEU A 32 0.81 -24.68 -3.06
C LEU A 32 0.28 -24.49 -1.64
N MET A 33 0.99 -24.98 -0.63
CA MET A 33 0.62 -24.77 0.77
C MET A 33 0.67 -23.29 1.14
N ALA A 34 1.75 -22.57 0.80
CA ALA A 34 1.87 -21.15 1.04
C ALA A 34 0.75 -20.34 0.36
N ARG A 35 0.40 -20.67 -0.89
CA ARG A 35 -0.72 -20.05 -1.60
C ARG A 35 -2.05 -20.34 -0.92
N SER A 36 -2.31 -21.59 -0.55
CA SER A 36 -3.54 -22.01 0.13
C SER A 36 -3.71 -21.31 1.49
N GLU A 37 -2.61 -21.14 2.23
CA GLU A 37 -2.59 -20.42 3.50
C GLU A 37 -2.93 -18.94 3.30
N VAL A 38 -2.30 -18.29 2.32
CA VAL A 38 -2.59 -16.90 1.96
C VAL A 38 -4.04 -16.72 1.52
N GLU A 39 -4.56 -17.59 0.67
CA GLU A 39 -5.96 -17.55 0.22
C GLU A 39 -6.95 -17.75 1.38
N SER A 40 -6.64 -18.65 2.31
CA SER A 40 -7.45 -18.89 3.51
C SER A 40 -7.47 -17.66 4.42
N TRP A 41 -6.32 -17.04 4.65
CA TRP A 41 -6.20 -15.78 5.39
C TRP A 41 -6.99 -14.66 4.75
N GLN A 42 -6.95 -14.54 3.44
CA GLN A 42 -7.69 -13.51 2.71
C GLN A 42 -9.21 -13.74 2.77
N ARG A 43 -9.64 -15.00 2.69
CA ARG A 43 -11.06 -15.33 2.86
C ARG A 43 -11.55 -14.98 4.25
N LEU A 44 -10.79 -15.35 5.30
CA LEU A 44 -11.08 -14.97 6.67
C LEU A 44 -11.12 -13.46 6.86
N THR A 45 -10.15 -12.75 6.35
CA THR A 45 -10.10 -11.28 6.41
C THR A 45 -11.31 -10.64 5.74
N ARG A 46 -11.72 -11.15 4.58
CA ARG A 46 -12.90 -10.64 3.88
C ARG A 46 -14.18 -10.84 4.71
N VAL A 47 -14.36 -12.00 5.29
CA VAL A 47 -15.53 -12.31 6.14
C VAL A 47 -15.51 -11.43 7.39
N LEU A 48 -14.38 -11.36 8.11
CA LEU A 48 -14.25 -10.53 9.31
C LEU A 48 -14.51 -9.05 9.02
N THR A 49 -13.94 -8.54 7.92
CA THR A 49 -14.15 -7.16 7.48
C THR A 49 -15.64 -6.88 7.23
N HIS A 50 -16.32 -7.79 6.56
CA HIS A 50 -17.74 -7.65 6.26
C HIS A 50 -18.59 -7.65 7.54
N GLU A 51 -18.32 -8.57 8.47
CA GLU A 51 -19.03 -8.65 9.75
C GLU A 51 -18.78 -7.42 10.64
N ILE A 52 -17.54 -6.94 10.70
CA ILE A 52 -17.21 -5.70 11.44
C ILE A 52 -17.96 -4.49 10.80
N MET A 53 -17.97 -4.37 9.48
CA MET A 53 -18.68 -3.27 8.83
C MET A 53 -20.20 -3.36 9.05
N ASN A 54 -20.78 -4.56 9.04
CA ASN A 54 -22.19 -4.79 9.33
C ASN A 54 -22.56 -4.37 10.76
N ALA A 55 -21.64 -4.53 11.72
CA ALA A 55 -21.86 -4.11 13.11
C ALA A 55 -21.65 -2.60 13.31
N VAL A 56 -20.66 -2.02 12.65
CA VAL A 56 -20.26 -0.61 12.83
C VAL A 56 -21.17 0.37 12.09
N THR A 57 -21.61 0.02 10.87
CA THR A 57 -22.43 0.90 10.04
C THR A 57 -23.74 1.35 10.71
N PRO A 58 -24.50 0.47 11.37
CA PRO A 58 -25.71 0.89 12.10
C PRO A 58 -25.40 1.84 13.27
N ILE A 59 -24.31 1.60 14.01
CA ILE A 59 -23.90 2.46 15.13
C ILE A 59 -23.55 3.86 14.61
N GLN A 60 -22.79 3.95 13.52
CA GLN A 60 -22.45 5.20 12.87
C GLN A 60 -23.70 5.95 12.38
N SER A 61 -24.64 5.24 11.75
CA SER A 61 -25.90 5.83 11.25
C SER A 61 -26.78 6.37 12.38
N ILE A 62 -26.88 5.63 13.50
CA ILE A 62 -27.63 6.09 14.69
C ILE A 62 -26.94 7.33 15.29
N ALA A 63 -25.63 7.30 15.48
CA ALA A 63 -24.90 8.45 16.01
C ALA A 63 -25.07 9.69 15.10
N GLN A 64 -24.99 9.51 13.77
CA GLN A 64 -25.20 10.58 12.80
C GLN A 64 -26.63 11.17 12.88
N ALA A 65 -27.64 10.32 13.00
CA ALA A 65 -29.04 10.75 13.13
C ALA A 65 -29.25 11.59 14.42
N TYR A 66 -28.68 11.16 15.54
CA TYR A 66 -28.76 11.90 16.80
C TYR A 66 -28.00 13.23 16.77
N MET A 67 -26.84 13.31 16.11
CA MET A 67 -26.10 14.57 15.91
C MET A 67 -26.93 15.62 15.15
N GLY A 68 -27.83 15.19 14.26
CA GLY A 68 -28.78 16.08 13.55
C GLY A 68 -29.99 16.53 14.40
N SER A 69 -30.27 15.84 15.51
CA SER A 69 -31.45 16.07 16.33
C SER A 69 -31.32 17.32 17.21
N THR A 70 -32.37 18.14 17.24
CA THR A 70 -32.48 19.28 18.16
C THR A 70 -32.52 18.87 19.63
N MET A 71 -32.90 17.63 19.93
CA MET A 71 -32.94 17.12 21.32
C MET A 71 -31.55 16.83 21.90
N VAL A 72 -30.53 16.72 21.06
CA VAL A 72 -29.14 16.40 21.45
C VAL A 72 -28.26 17.65 21.41
N LYS A 73 -28.52 18.56 20.46
CA LYS A 73 -27.76 19.80 20.31
C LYS A 73 -27.79 20.62 21.61
N GLN A 74 -26.61 21.08 21.99
CA GLN A 74 -26.40 21.89 23.23
C GLN A 74 -26.68 21.11 24.54
N THR A 75 -26.71 19.78 24.50
CA THR A 75 -26.79 18.99 25.71
C THR A 75 -25.44 18.27 25.99
N PRO A 76 -25.17 17.83 27.22
CA PRO A 76 -23.98 17.04 27.54
C PRO A 76 -23.84 15.73 26.70
N LEU A 77 -24.93 15.29 26.11
CA LEU A 77 -24.94 14.06 25.26
C LEU A 77 -24.31 14.30 23.86
N GLU A 78 -24.26 15.56 23.40
CA GLU A 78 -23.75 15.88 22.06
C GLU A 78 -22.29 15.42 21.89
N GLU A 79 -21.46 15.67 22.88
CA GLU A 79 -20.05 15.27 22.88
C GLU A 79 -19.88 13.75 22.84
N GLY A 80 -20.68 13.02 23.62
CA GLY A 80 -20.66 11.55 23.65
C GLY A 80 -21.08 10.94 22.31
N ILE A 81 -22.14 11.46 21.72
CA ILE A 81 -22.63 10.98 20.40
C ILE A 81 -21.63 11.32 19.30
N ARG A 82 -21.00 12.48 19.34
CA ARG A 82 -19.93 12.86 18.41
C ARG A 82 -18.73 11.94 18.55
N ALA A 83 -18.30 11.62 19.76
CA ALA A 83 -17.22 10.67 20.00
C ALA A 83 -17.53 9.27 19.44
N ILE A 84 -18.76 8.77 19.60
CA ILE A 84 -19.20 7.52 19.01
C ILE A 84 -19.14 7.57 17.48
N TYR A 85 -19.64 8.64 16.87
CA TYR A 85 -19.60 8.85 15.42
C TYR A 85 -18.15 8.85 14.89
N ASP A 86 -17.28 9.64 15.51
CA ASP A 86 -15.87 9.76 15.09
C ASP A 86 -15.11 8.42 15.26
N THR A 87 -15.38 7.70 16.36
CA THR A 87 -14.78 6.38 16.61
C THR A 87 -15.24 5.34 15.59
N THR A 88 -16.54 5.28 15.31
CA THR A 88 -17.08 4.33 14.32
C THR A 88 -16.61 4.66 12.90
N ARG A 89 -16.49 5.94 12.55
CA ARG A 89 -15.91 6.40 11.28
C ARG A 89 -14.45 5.99 11.15
N SER A 90 -13.67 6.17 12.21
CA SER A 90 -12.26 5.76 12.24
C SER A 90 -12.10 4.25 12.11
N LEU A 91 -12.95 3.47 12.79
CA LEU A 91 -12.96 2.02 12.68
C LEU A 91 -13.35 1.54 11.28
N SER A 92 -14.34 2.15 10.65
CA SER A 92 -14.73 1.84 9.26
C SER A 92 -13.57 2.10 8.29
N ALA A 93 -12.88 3.24 8.43
CA ALA A 93 -11.71 3.56 7.61
C ALA A 93 -10.56 2.57 7.83
N PHE A 94 -10.32 2.15 9.07
CA PHE A 94 -9.33 1.13 9.41
C PHE A 94 -9.66 -0.21 8.76
N VAL A 95 -10.89 -0.70 8.91
CA VAL A 95 -11.34 -1.98 8.36
C VAL A 95 -11.25 -2.01 6.83
N GLU A 96 -11.68 -0.93 6.17
CA GLU A 96 -11.57 -0.81 4.71
C GLU A 96 -10.12 -0.80 4.23
N SER A 97 -9.26 -0.14 4.98
CA SER A 97 -7.84 -0.07 4.69
C SER A 97 -7.15 -1.43 4.88
N TYR A 98 -7.52 -2.17 5.93
CA TYR A 98 -7.06 -3.53 6.19
C TYR A 98 -7.51 -4.47 5.07
N ARG A 99 -8.76 -4.35 4.61
CA ARG A 99 -9.27 -5.09 3.46
C ARG A 99 -8.45 -4.87 2.20
N LYS A 100 -8.14 -3.60 1.88
CA LYS A 100 -7.31 -3.26 0.71
C LYS A 100 -5.91 -3.85 0.78
N MET A 101 -5.33 -3.89 1.97
CA MET A 101 -4.00 -4.44 2.19
C MET A 101 -3.96 -5.97 2.03
N THR A 102 -5.02 -6.67 2.40
CA THR A 102 -5.07 -8.15 2.37
C THR A 102 -5.65 -8.73 1.09
N GLN A 103 -6.23 -7.92 0.21
CA GLN A 103 -6.69 -8.38 -1.10
C GLN A 103 -5.51 -8.65 -2.03
N LEU A 104 -5.44 -9.89 -2.58
CA LEU A 104 -4.59 -10.18 -3.74
C LEU A 104 -5.12 -9.37 -4.91
N GLN A 105 -4.34 -8.39 -5.34
CA GLN A 105 -4.62 -7.69 -6.59
C GLN A 105 -3.99 -8.50 -7.72
N THR A 106 -4.79 -8.89 -8.71
CA THR A 106 -4.26 -9.45 -9.94
C THR A 106 -3.48 -8.35 -10.66
N VAL A 107 -2.16 -8.55 -10.75
CA VAL A 107 -1.27 -7.58 -11.40
C VAL A 107 -1.39 -7.69 -12.91
N THR A 108 -1.70 -6.60 -13.58
CA THR A 108 -1.75 -6.53 -15.04
C THR A 108 -0.63 -5.60 -15.53
N ILE A 109 0.49 -6.20 -15.92
CA ILE A 109 1.64 -5.42 -16.41
C ILE A 109 1.37 -4.92 -17.82
N GLU A 110 1.32 -3.61 -17.98
CA GLU A 110 1.16 -2.92 -19.25
C GLU A 110 2.21 -1.80 -19.46
N LYS A 111 2.21 -1.23 -20.64
CA LYS A 111 3.05 -0.08 -20.97
C LYS A 111 2.35 1.21 -20.55
N ILE A 112 2.91 1.90 -19.56
CA ILE A 112 2.39 3.17 -19.04
C ILE A 112 3.19 4.33 -19.65
N GLU A 113 2.49 5.31 -20.19
CA GLU A 113 3.10 6.58 -20.63
C GLU A 113 3.30 7.49 -19.42
N LEU A 114 4.55 7.86 -19.15
CA LEU A 114 4.91 8.68 -17.99
C LEU A 114 4.31 10.09 -18.05
N GLU A 115 4.27 10.70 -19.22
CA GLU A 115 3.67 12.03 -19.40
C GLU A 115 2.18 12.03 -19.01
N ARG A 116 1.43 10.96 -19.39
CA ARG A 116 0.03 10.81 -19.05
C ARG A 116 -0.16 10.57 -17.54
N MET A 117 0.71 9.75 -16.94
CA MET A 117 0.68 9.51 -15.50
C MET A 117 0.91 10.81 -14.72
N VAL A 118 1.91 11.59 -15.11
CA VAL A 118 2.21 12.90 -14.50
C VAL A 118 1.06 13.89 -14.71
N ALA A 119 0.48 13.96 -15.91
CA ALA A 119 -0.65 14.84 -16.19
C ALA A 119 -1.85 14.53 -15.28
N ASN A 120 -2.14 13.25 -15.05
CA ASN A 120 -3.19 12.81 -14.13
C ASN A 120 -2.90 13.26 -12.68
N LEU A 121 -1.67 13.12 -12.20
CA LEU A 121 -1.28 13.59 -10.86
C LEU A 121 -1.41 15.10 -10.73
N LYS A 122 -0.96 15.87 -11.71
CA LYS A 122 -1.12 17.34 -11.75
C LYS A 122 -2.58 17.76 -11.68
N SER A 123 -3.46 17.06 -12.37
CA SER A 123 -4.89 17.36 -12.35
C SER A 123 -5.55 17.10 -10.98
N LEU A 124 -5.09 16.10 -10.24
CA LEU A 124 -5.56 15.81 -8.87
C LEU A 124 -5.05 16.83 -7.84
N TYR A 125 -3.90 17.44 -8.09
CA TYR A 125 -3.25 18.38 -7.16
C TYR A 125 -2.88 19.69 -7.87
N PRO A 126 -3.87 20.48 -8.34
CA PRO A 126 -3.63 21.67 -9.18
C PRO A 126 -2.97 22.83 -8.43
N LYS A 127 -2.91 22.76 -7.09
CA LYS A 127 -2.28 23.80 -6.26
C LYS A 127 -0.79 23.57 -6.01
N LEU A 128 -0.24 22.41 -6.43
CA LEU A 128 1.16 22.09 -6.27
C LEU A 128 1.98 22.61 -7.48
N SER A 129 3.17 23.10 -7.19
CA SER A 129 4.21 23.33 -8.21
C SER A 129 4.88 22.00 -8.52
N TRP A 130 5.15 21.74 -9.81
CA TRP A 130 5.70 20.48 -10.28
C TRP A 130 6.97 20.69 -11.09
N HIS A 131 8.05 20.04 -10.66
CA HIS A 131 9.32 19.95 -11.38
C HIS A 131 9.45 18.54 -11.93
N ILE A 132 9.37 18.38 -13.24
CA ILE A 132 9.33 17.06 -13.90
C ILE A 132 10.54 16.88 -14.78
N ASP A 133 11.34 15.86 -14.50
CA ASP A 133 12.44 15.41 -15.35
C ASP A 133 12.27 13.93 -15.68
N LEU A 134 11.82 13.64 -16.90
CA LEU A 134 11.64 12.27 -17.39
C LEU A 134 12.89 11.77 -18.14
N GLY A 135 13.92 12.59 -18.31
CA GLY A 135 15.10 12.25 -19.10
C GLY A 135 14.74 11.76 -20.50
N ALA A 136 15.31 10.64 -20.91
CA ALA A 136 15.00 9.96 -22.18
C ALA A 136 13.86 8.93 -22.06
N ILE A 137 13.36 8.66 -20.84
CA ILE A 137 12.40 7.59 -20.58
C ILE A 137 10.99 8.14 -20.77
N ARG A 138 10.21 7.51 -21.65
CA ARG A 138 8.82 7.92 -21.94
C ARG A 138 7.80 6.95 -21.38
N THR A 139 8.21 5.71 -21.14
CA THR A 139 7.30 4.65 -20.71
C THR A 139 7.95 3.75 -19.69
N LEU A 140 7.12 3.16 -18.82
CA LEU A 140 7.51 2.07 -17.92
C LEU A 140 6.55 0.89 -18.06
N ARG A 141 6.97 -0.28 -17.64
CA ARG A 141 6.13 -1.49 -17.60
C ARG A 141 5.70 -1.75 -16.16
N ALA A 142 4.42 -1.57 -15.89
CA ALA A 142 3.85 -1.74 -14.56
C ALA A 142 2.32 -1.90 -14.66
N ASP A 143 1.65 -2.13 -13.55
CA ASP A 143 0.19 -2.04 -13.45
C ASP A 143 -0.22 -0.57 -13.28
N ALA A 144 -0.98 -0.03 -14.24
CA ALA A 144 -1.35 1.38 -14.27
C ALA A 144 -2.20 1.79 -13.04
N SER A 145 -3.10 0.94 -12.60
CA SER A 145 -3.95 1.18 -11.43
C SER A 145 -3.12 1.24 -10.15
N MET A 146 -2.21 0.27 -9.97
CA MET A 146 -1.31 0.23 -8.83
C MET A 146 -0.36 1.43 -8.83
N MET A 147 0.24 1.78 -9.98
CA MET A 147 1.12 2.93 -10.09
C MET A 147 0.40 4.25 -9.79
N HIS A 148 -0.83 4.38 -10.26
CA HIS A 148 -1.67 5.53 -9.92
C HIS A 148 -1.89 5.63 -8.42
N GLN A 149 -2.22 4.53 -7.75
CA GLN A 149 -2.44 4.51 -6.31
C GLN A 149 -1.15 4.75 -5.51
N VAL A 150 -0.03 4.15 -5.91
CA VAL A 150 1.30 4.36 -5.30
C VAL A 150 1.67 5.84 -5.34
N THR A 151 1.65 6.43 -6.53
CA THR A 151 2.05 7.83 -6.73
C THR A 151 1.10 8.81 -6.02
N THR A 152 -0.21 8.54 -6.04
CA THR A 152 -1.21 9.33 -5.30
C THR A 152 -0.98 9.26 -3.79
N ASN A 153 -0.66 8.08 -3.24
CA ASN A 153 -0.36 7.93 -1.81
C ASN A 153 0.89 8.73 -1.40
N ILE A 154 1.92 8.73 -2.24
CA ILE A 154 3.16 9.50 -1.98
C ILE A 154 2.87 11.00 -2.01
N VAL A 155 2.22 11.49 -3.07
CA VAL A 155 1.89 12.92 -3.20
C VAL A 155 0.93 13.39 -2.12
N LYS A 156 -0.06 12.58 -1.76
CA LYS A 156 -0.95 12.87 -0.63
C LYS A 156 -0.17 13.05 0.67
N ASN A 157 0.79 12.16 0.95
CA ASN A 157 1.63 12.27 2.14
C ASN A 157 2.48 13.55 2.12
N ALA A 158 3.00 13.95 0.97
CA ALA A 158 3.73 15.21 0.82
C ALA A 158 2.84 16.42 1.11
N VAL A 159 1.63 16.48 0.55
CA VAL A 159 0.66 17.55 0.81
C VAL A 159 0.30 17.61 2.30
N GLU A 160 0.05 16.47 2.92
CA GLU A 160 -0.23 16.39 4.37
C GLU A 160 0.97 16.79 5.24
N ALA A 161 2.20 16.71 4.71
CA ALA A 161 3.41 17.24 5.34
C ALA A 161 3.65 18.73 5.04
N GLY A 162 2.71 19.41 4.37
CA GLY A 162 2.79 20.83 4.05
C GLY A 162 3.57 21.16 2.78
N ALA A 163 3.79 20.20 1.90
CA ALA A 163 4.49 20.43 0.64
C ALA A 163 3.69 21.33 -0.31
N HIS A 164 4.40 22.21 -1.00
CA HIS A 164 3.91 23.07 -2.08
C HIS A 164 4.56 22.74 -3.41
N ASP A 165 5.74 22.12 -3.38
CA ASP A 165 6.53 21.74 -4.54
C ASP A 165 6.77 20.23 -4.53
N ILE A 166 6.59 19.60 -5.69
CA ILE A 166 6.89 18.19 -5.94
C ILE A 166 7.87 18.11 -7.08
N SER A 167 8.95 17.39 -6.88
CA SER A 167 9.90 17.02 -7.94
C SER A 167 9.73 15.54 -8.27
N LEU A 168 9.63 15.20 -9.55
CA LEU A 168 9.59 13.85 -10.06
C LEU A 168 10.67 13.67 -11.13
N THR A 169 11.63 12.83 -10.83
CA THR A 169 12.74 12.49 -11.73
C THR A 169 12.68 11.01 -12.07
N VAL A 170 12.95 10.67 -13.33
CA VAL A 170 12.98 9.29 -13.80
C VAL A 170 14.36 8.96 -14.34
N ASN A 171 14.95 7.89 -13.76
CA ASN A 171 16.25 7.38 -14.15
C ASN A 171 16.14 5.91 -14.59
N ALA A 172 17.00 5.48 -15.52
CA ALA A 172 17.21 4.08 -15.83
C ALA A 172 18.51 3.61 -15.18
N ASP A 173 18.45 2.53 -14.43
CA ASP A 173 19.62 1.92 -13.81
C ASP A 173 19.52 0.40 -13.93
N ALA A 174 20.60 -0.24 -14.46
CA ALA A 174 20.86 -1.69 -14.45
C ALA A 174 19.61 -2.59 -14.67
N GLY A 175 18.68 -2.20 -15.56
CA GLY A 175 17.48 -2.98 -15.89
C GLY A 175 16.22 -2.57 -15.13
N TYR A 176 16.29 -1.55 -14.28
CA TYR A 176 15.16 -0.98 -13.56
C TYR A 176 14.88 0.46 -14.01
N THR A 177 13.61 0.86 -13.94
CA THR A 177 13.23 2.26 -14.04
C THR A 177 12.99 2.79 -12.63
N GLN A 178 13.77 3.79 -12.21
CA GLN A 178 13.65 4.45 -10.92
C GLN A 178 12.82 5.73 -11.06
N LEU A 179 11.73 5.84 -10.29
CA LEU A 179 10.99 7.07 -10.07
C LEU A 179 11.39 7.66 -8.72
N LEU A 180 12.02 8.81 -8.74
CA LEU A 180 12.33 9.58 -7.54
C LEU A 180 11.28 10.67 -7.39
N ILE A 181 10.54 10.67 -6.29
CA ILE A 181 9.55 11.70 -5.95
C ILE A 181 10.03 12.38 -4.69
N SER A 182 10.36 13.66 -4.78
CA SER A 182 10.75 14.48 -3.66
C SER A 182 9.80 15.66 -3.47
N ASN A 183 9.82 16.27 -2.29
CA ASN A 183 8.94 17.38 -1.94
C ASN A 183 9.62 18.29 -0.90
N ASN A 184 9.11 19.53 -0.78
CA ASN A 184 9.60 20.53 0.16
C ASN A 184 8.81 20.60 1.47
N GLY A 185 7.99 19.62 1.77
CA GLY A 185 7.26 19.50 3.04
C GLY A 185 8.17 19.13 4.21
N SER A 186 7.57 19.02 5.40
CA SER A 186 8.30 18.60 6.60
C SER A 186 8.99 17.24 6.37
N PRO A 187 10.29 17.11 6.62
CA PRO A 187 11.02 15.87 6.42
C PRO A 187 10.54 14.78 7.38
N ILE A 188 10.70 13.51 6.96
CA ILE A 188 10.45 12.37 7.82
C ILE A 188 11.59 12.29 8.85
N PRO A 189 11.31 12.33 10.17
CA PRO A 189 12.34 12.22 11.19
C PRO A 189 13.10 10.89 11.08
N ALA A 190 14.41 10.89 11.32
CA ALA A 190 15.25 9.70 11.19
C ALA A 190 14.78 8.54 12.11
N GLU A 191 14.24 8.88 13.28
CA GLU A 191 13.74 7.90 14.25
C GLU A 191 12.56 7.08 13.71
N VAL A 192 11.72 7.69 12.88
CA VAL A 192 10.52 7.03 12.31
C VAL A 192 10.72 6.53 10.88
N ALA A 193 11.83 6.87 10.24
CA ALA A 193 12.11 6.51 8.85
C ALA A 193 12.04 5.00 8.58
N ARG A 194 12.42 4.17 9.56
CA ARG A 194 12.36 2.71 9.46
C ARG A 194 10.94 2.16 9.59
N GLU A 195 10.04 2.90 10.20
CA GLU A 195 8.69 2.47 10.53
C GLU A 195 7.63 2.99 9.56
N VAL A 196 7.96 3.91 8.66
CA VAL A 196 6.98 4.53 7.73
C VAL A 196 6.31 3.53 6.78
N PHE A 197 6.92 2.37 6.57
CA PHE A 197 6.36 1.28 5.78
C PHE A 197 5.70 0.18 6.63
N VAL A 198 5.73 0.30 7.96
CA VAL A 198 5.04 -0.63 8.86
C VAL A 198 3.53 -0.31 8.79
N PRO A 199 2.67 -1.30 8.53
CA PRO A 199 1.22 -1.10 8.51
C PRO A 199 0.73 -0.49 9.82
N PHE A 200 -0.20 0.46 9.72
CA PHE A 200 -0.82 1.18 10.85
C PHE A 200 0.10 2.14 11.62
N PHE A 201 1.36 2.22 11.26
CA PHE A 201 2.25 3.23 11.84
C PHE A 201 1.90 4.62 11.28
N THR A 202 1.65 5.57 12.17
CA THR A 202 1.37 6.97 11.80
C THR A 202 1.72 7.93 12.93
N THR A 203 2.28 9.06 12.58
CA THR A 203 2.52 10.20 13.47
C THR A 203 1.38 11.23 13.41
N LYS A 204 0.39 11.01 12.54
CA LYS A 204 -0.72 11.93 12.29
C LYS A 204 -1.94 11.52 13.10
N ARG A 205 -2.64 12.48 13.71
CA ARG A 205 -3.86 12.25 14.53
C ARG A 205 -5.01 11.60 13.74
N SER A 206 -5.12 11.84 12.44
CA SER A 206 -6.19 11.32 11.57
C SER A 206 -5.69 10.37 10.48
N GLY A 207 -4.41 9.97 10.53
CA GLY A 207 -3.81 9.08 9.55
C GLY A 207 -4.12 7.61 9.84
N SER A 208 -4.47 6.82 8.83
CA SER A 208 -4.65 5.37 8.96
C SER A 208 -3.33 4.60 9.08
N GLY A 209 -2.20 5.21 8.74
CA GLY A 209 -0.89 4.55 8.72
C GLY A 209 -0.72 3.45 7.66
N ILE A 210 -1.59 3.41 6.63
CA ILE A 210 -1.60 2.32 5.64
C ILE A 210 -1.07 2.77 4.28
N GLY A 211 -1.12 4.07 3.97
CA GLY A 211 -0.81 4.55 2.63
C GLY A 211 0.54 4.11 2.08
N LEU A 212 1.63 4.27 2.84
CA LEU A 212 2.97 3.90 2.40
C LEU A 212 3.21 2.38 2.43
N SER A 213 2.69 1.67 3.43
CA SER A 213 2.80 0.21 3.50
C SER A 213 2.06 -0.46 2.33
N LEU A 214 0.86 0.01 2.00
CA LEU A 214 0.10 -0.45 0.84
C LEU A 214 0.80 -0.11 -0.48
N ALA A 215 1.34 1.10 -0.61
CA ALA A 215 2.12 1.50 -1.78
C ALA A 215 3.34 0.58 -1.99
N ARG A 216 4.08 0.26 -0.91
CA ARG A 216 5.21 -0.67 -0.98
C ARG A 216 4.77 -2.08 -1.37
N GLN A 217 3.67 -2.57 -0.82
CA GLN A 217 3.11 -3.88 -1.16
C GLN A 217 2.71 -3.96 -2.64
N MET A 218 2.07 -2.90 -3.19
CA MET A 218 1.75 -2.82 -4.61
C MET A 218 2.99 -2.80 -5.50
N MET A 219 4.05 -2.10 -5.09
CA MET A 219 5.32 -2.14 -5.80
C MET A 219 5.94 -3.54 -5.79
N MET A 220 5.95 -4.21 -4.63
CA MET A 220 6.47 -5.58 -4.51
C MET A 220 5.65 -6.59 -5.32
N ALA A 221 4.33 -6.46 -5.35
CA ALA A 221 3.45 -7.34 -6.12
C ALA A 221 3.74 -7.32 -7.63
N GLN A 222 4.24 -6.20 -8.16
CA GLN A 222 4.61 -6.04 -9.57
C GLN A 222 6.13 -6.14 -9.83
N GLY A 223 6.89 -6.70 -8.87
CA GLY A 223 8.33 -6.95 -9.00
C GLY A 223 9.23 -5.74 -8.77
N GLY A 224 8.68 -4.63 -8.26
CA GLY A 224 9.41 -3.43 -7.89
C GLY A 224 9.61 -3.30 -6.38
N ASN A 225 10.06 -2.13 -5.93
CA ASN A 225 10.17 -1.79 -4.51
C ASN A 225 9.88 -0.29 -4.29
N LEU A 226 9.56 0.07 -3.05
CA LEU A 226 9.41 1.45 -2.59
C LEU A 226 10.28 1.66 -1.36
N THR A 227 11.20 2.62 -1.43
CA THR A 227 12.14 2.96 -0.34
C THR A 227 12.16 4.46 -0.14
N LEU A 228 12.62 4.90 1.03
CA LEU A 228 13.00 6.29 1.23
C LEU A 228 14.38 6.52 0.58
N ALA A 229 14.57 7.69 0.00
CA ALA A 229 15.88 8.09 -0.50
C ALA A 229 16.80 8.42 0.69
N ASP A 230 18.07 7.96 0.62
CA ASP A 230 19.05 8.16 1.70
C ASP A 230 19.51 9.62 1.82
N THR A 231 19.36 10.40 0.75
CA THR A 231 19.72 11.82 0.72
C THR A 231 18.52 12.66 0.29
N PRO A 232 18.17 13.73 1.04
CA PRO A 232 17.19 14.70 0.57
C PRO A 232 17.69 15.29 -0.76
N GLN A 233 16.92 15.12 -1.83
CA GLN A 233 17.19 15.86 -3.07
C GLN A 233 16.76 17.31 -2.84
N PRO A 234 17.53 18.30 -3.30
CA PRO A 234 17.09 19.70 -3.24
C PRO A 234 15.78 19.83 -4.00
N GLY A 235 14.76 20.33 -3.31
CA GLY A 235 13.45 20.65 -3.89
C GLY A 235 13.52 21.85 -4.82
#